data_10bd060ffc388b7e8108866902adaf07
#
_entry.id   10bd060ffc388b7e8108866902adaf07
#
_cell.length_a   1.000
_cell.length_b   1.000
_cell.length_c   1.000
_cell.angle_alpha   90.00
_cell.angle_beta   90.00
_cell.angle_gamma   90.00
#
_symmetry.space_group_name_H-M   'P 1'
#
loop_
_entity.id
_entity.type
_entity.pdbx_description
1 polymer ?
#
loop_
_entity_poly.entity_id
_entity_poly.type
_entity_poly.pdbx_seq_one_letter_code
_entity_poly.pdbx_strand_id
1 'polypeptide(L)'
;MCQGGDFLNGDGSGSTCIWGFKAFDDENFTLKHDQPGLLSMANAGPNTNGCQFFITTTPTPFLDNKYVVFGKVVDGMDVVRKMEATKTGYKGKDVPNLDVVIAQCGEM
;
A
#
# COMPACT_ATOMS: atom_id res chain seq x y z
N MET A 1 -0.66 6.80 6.43
CA MET A 1 -0.95 5.85 5.35
C MET A 1 -1.28 4.47 5.89
N CYS A 2 -1.95 3.67 5.08
CA CYS A 2 -2.22 2.27 5.40
C CYS A 2 -1.51 1.40 4.36
N GLN A 3 -0.64 0.50 4.79
CA GLN A 3 0.13 -0.38 3.92
C GLN A 3 -0.30 -1.83 4.11
N GLY A 4 -0.39 -2.56 3.00
CA GLY A 4 -0.76 -3.97 3.02
C GLY A 4 -0.31 -4.68 1.76
N GLY A 5 -0.83 -5.90 1.55
CA GLY A 5 -0.59 -6.69 0.35
C GLY A 5 0.42 -7.81 0.47
N ASP A 6 1.09 -7.96 1.62
CA ASP A 6 1.99 -9.10 1.83
C ASP A 6 1.17 -10.36 2.18
N PHE A 7 0.67 -11.01 1.15
CA PHE A 7 -0.07 -12.27 1.33
C PHE A 7 0.84 -13.50 1.44
N LEU A 8 2.15 -13.32 1.24
CA LEU A 8 3.11 -14.43 1.37
C LEU A 8 3.47 -14.70 2.82
N ASN A 9 3.89 -13.66 3.53
CA ASN A 9 4.41 -13.79 4.89
C ASN A 9 3.56 -13.07 5.93
N GLY A 10 2.76 -12.09 5.51
CA GLY A 10 1.88 -11.35 6.40
C GLY A 10 2.58 -10.40 7.36
N ASP A 11 3.87 -10.11 7.15
CA ASP A 11 4.70 -9.31 8.06
C ASP A 11 5.41 -8.14 7.38
N GLY A 12 5.13 -7.90 6.09
CA GLY A 12 5.76 -6.84 5.34
C GLY A 12 7.05 -7.22 4.62
N SER A 13 7.48 -8.47 4.72
CA SER A 13 8.71 -8.94 4.07
C SER A 13 8.48 -9.61 2.73
N GLY A 14 7.24 -10.00 2.40
CA GLY A 14 6.92 -10.73 1.19
C GLY A 14 6.88 -9.85 -0.04
N SER A 15 7.36 -10.37 -1.16
CA SER A 15 7.32 -9.69 -2.45
C SER A 15 7.18 -10.70 -3.58
N THR A 16 6.20 -10.46 -4.46
CA THR A 16 5.99 -11.26 -5.67
C THR A 16 5.16 -10.45 -6.65
N CYS A 17 5.07 -10.89 -7.89
CA CYS A 17 4.22 -10.27 -8.89
C CYS A 17 3.60 -11.34 -9.80
N ILE A 18 2.67 -10.92 -10.67
CA ILE A 18 1.92 -11.84 -11.54
C ILE A 18 2.80 -12.59 -12.55
N TRP A 19 4.02 -12.11 -12.81
CA TRP A 19 4.95 -12.76 -13.74
C TRP A 19 5.85 -13.79 -13.05
N GLY A 20 5.65 -14.04 -11.74
CA GLY A 20 6.45 -15.00 -10.98
C GLY A 20 7.81 -14.49 -10.52
N PHE A 21 8.11 -13.22 -10.74
CA PHE A 21 9.32 -12.56 -10.24
C PHE A 21 9.06 -11.97 -8.86
N LYS A 22 10.15 -11.67 -8.15
CA LYS A 22 10.10 -10.98 -6.87
C LYS A 22 9.70 -9.50 -7.03
N ALA A 23 10.05 -8.88 -8.14
CA ALA A 23 9.87 -7.44 -8.35
C ALA A 23 9.68 -7.11 -9.83
N PHE A 24 9.07 -5.96 -10.10
CA PHE A 24 8.94 -5.41 -11.44
C PHE A 24 9.25 -3.91 -11.43
N ASP A 25 9.54 -3.39 -12.63
CA ASP A 25 10.01 -2.02 -12.80
C ASP A 25 8.94 -0.98 -12.50
N ASP A 26 9.38 0.21 -12.13
CA ASP A 26 8.51 1.36 -11.99
C ASP A 26 7.93 1.76 -13.34
N GLU A 27 6.60 1.85 -13.43
CA GLU A 27 5.91 2.19 -14.68
C GLU A 27 6.18 3.63 -15.10
N ASN A 28 5.89 4.57 -14.21
CA ASN A 28 6.15 6.00 -14.38
C ASN A 28 5.87 6.72 -13.06
N PHE A 29 6.17 8.00 -13.03
CA PHE A 29 5.91 8.86 -11.87
C PHE A 29 5.03 10.06 -12.24
N THR A 30 4.14 9.88 -13.22
CA THR A 30 3.28 10.95 -13.73
C THR A 30 2.31 11.47 -12.67
N LEU A 31 1.70 10.56 -11.90
CA LEU A 31 0.79 10.91 -10.82
C LEU A 31 1.59 11.17 -9.54
N LYS A 32 1.14 12.18 -8.78
CA LYS A 32 1.82 12.62 -7.55
C LYS A 32 0.98 12.29 -6.33
N HIS A 33 1.63 12.23 -5.17
CA HIS A 33 0.98 11.96 -3.88
C HIS A 33 0.42 13.26 -3.31
N ASP A 34 -0.55 13.86 -4.00
CA ASP A 34 -1.04 15.22 -3.75
C ASP A 34 -2.37 15.28 -2.99
N GLN A 35 -2.91 14.14 -2.60
CA GLN A 35 -4.19 14.07 -1.89
C GLN A 35 -4.29 12.77 -1.09
N PRO A 36 -5.20 12.69 -0.09
CA PRO A 36 -5.51 11.42 0.56
C PRO A 36 -6.29 10.50 -0.37
N GLY A 37 -6.24 9.19 -0.10
CA GLY A 37 -7.01 8.18 -0.85
C GLY A 37 -6.36 7.71 -2.13
N LEU A 38 -5.06 7.95 -2.33
CA LEU A 38 -4.33 7.42 -3.48
C LEU A 38 -3.73 6.05 -3.16
N LEU A 39 -3.80 5.15 -4.15
CA LEU A 39 -3.09 3.87 -4.10
C LEU A 39 -1.74 4.02 -4.76
N SER A 40 -0.71 3.57 -4.06
CA SER A 40 0.67 3.64 -4.53
C SER A 40 1.39 2.34 -4.19
N MET A 41 2.33 1.93 -5.04
CA MET A 41 3.10 0.72 -4.80
C MET A 41 4.18 0.95 -3.74
N ALA A 42 4.23 0.08 -2.75
CA ALA A 42 5.38 0.02 -1.85
C ALA A 42 6.57 -0.61 -2.58
N ASN A 43 7.78 -0.22 -2.21
CA ASN A 43 8.99 -0.78 -2.80
C ASN A 43 10.17 -0.70 -1.81
N ALA A 44 11.30 -1.29 -2.21
CA ALA A 44 12.54 -1.29 -1.46
C ALA A 44 13.66 -0.56 -2.24
N GLY A 45 13.29 0.40 -3.08
CA GLY A 45 14.19 1.15 -3.94
C GLY A 45 13.71 1.14 -5.40
N PRO A 46 14.47 1.72 -6.33
CA PRO A 46 14.05 1.77 -7.73
C PRO A 46 13.79 0.39 -8.32
N ASN A 47 12.68 0.25 -9.06
CA ASN A 47 12.35 -0.96 -9.80
C ASN A 47 12.23 -2.21 -8.91
N THR A 48 11.61 -2.07 -7.72
CA THR A 48 11.41 -3.18 -6.78
C THR A 48 9.95 -3.32 -6.36
N ASN A 49 9.00 -3.03 -7.26
CA ASN A 49 7.58 -3.21 -6.99
C ASN A 49 7.25 -4.71 -6.90
N GLY A 50 6.49 -5.09 -5.90
CA GLY A 50 6.06 -6.46 -5.68
C GLY A 50 4.55 -6.55 -5.52
N CYS A 51 4.09 -7.06 -4.39
CA CYS A 51 2.66 -7.18 -4.07
C CYS A 51 2.18 -6.20 -3.01
N GLN A 52 3.08 -5.49 -2.35
CA GLN A 52 2.69 -4.54 -1.30
C GLN A 52 2.30 -3.19 -1.89
N PHE A 53 1.34 -2.56 -1.27
CA PHE A 53 0.82 -1.25 -1.66
C PHE A 53 0.46 -0.46 -0.43
N PHE A 54 0.22 0.84 -0.61
CA PHE A 54 -0.31 1.66 0.47
C PHE A 54 -1.40 2.60 -0.05
N ILE A 55 -2.23 3.05 0.88
CA ILE A 55 -3.26 4.05 0.64
C ILE A 55 -2.86 5.29 1.43
N THR A 56 -2.77 6.44 0.76
CA THR A 56 -2.44 7.69 1.44
C THR A 56 -3.62 8.17 2.25
N THR A 57 -3.34 8.73 3.42
CA THR A 57 -4.35 9.33 4.31
C THR A 57 -4.18 10.84 4.41
N THR A 58 -3.13 11.36 3.82
CA THR A 58 -2.80 12.79 3.72
C THR A 58 -1.90 12.98 2.49
N PRO A 59 -1.77 14.20 1.96
CA PRO A 59 -0.77 14.45 0.93
C PRO A 59 0.65 14.11 1.41
N THR A 60 1.41 13.41 0.58
CA THR A 60 2.77 12.95 0.92
C THR A 60 3.75 13.27 -0.21
N PRO A 61 4.00 14.57 -0.51
CA PRO A 61 4.82 14.94 -1.67
C PRO A 61 6.26 14.42 -1.60
N PHE A 62 6.76 14.10 -0.42
CA PHE A 62 8.09 13.51 -0.26
C PHE A 62 8.21 12.10 -0.86
N LEU A 63 7.09 11.46 -1.22
CA LEU A 63 7.07 10.14 -1.88
C LEU A 63 7.05 10.25 -3.40
N ASP A 64 6.90 11.45 -3.95
CA ASP A 64 6.86 11.65 -5.40
C ASP A 64 8.19 11.23 -6.04
N ASN A 65 8.09 10.66 -7.25
CA ASN A 65 9.24 10.15 -8.02
C ASN A 65 9.98 8.97 -7.39
N LYS A 66 9.47 8.41 -6.31
CA LYS A 66 10.03 7.22 -5.64
C LYS A 66 9.04 6.06 -5.64
N TYR A 67 7.75 6.36 -5.59
CA TYR A 67 6.67 5.38 -5.51
C TYR A 67 5.66 5.65 -6.61
N VAL A 68 5.16 4.58 -7.24
CA VAL A 68 4.26 4.68 -8.38
C VAL A 68 2.81 4.72 -7.90
N VAL A 69 2.13 5.84 -8.14
CA VAL A 69 0.69 5.98 -7.90
C VAL A 69 -0.05 5.34 -9.06
N PHE A 70 -0.99 4.42 -8.77
CA PHE A 70 -1.70 3.69 -9.81
C PHE A 70 -3.23 3.69 -9.66
N GLY A 71 -3.76 4.25 -8.59
CA GLY A 71 -5.19 4.26 -8.38
C GLY A 71 -5.63 5.22 -7.29
N LYS A 72 -6.94 5.29 -7.07
CA LYS A 72 -7.50 6.07 -5.98
C LYS A 72 -8.73 5.39 -5.42
N VAL A 73 -9.03 5.68 -4.15
CA VAL A 73 -10.25 5.22 -3.49
C VAL A 73 -11.44 5.98 -4.10
N VAL A 74 -12.41 5.24 -4.63
CA VAL A 74 -13.63 5.82 -5.21
C VAL A 74 -14.82 5.77 -4.26
N ASP A 75 -14.76 4.87 -3.24
CA ASP A 75 -15.79 4.72 -2.23
C ASP A 75 -15.15 4.09 -0.99
N GLY A 76 -15.67 4.39 0.19
CA GLY A 76 -15.19 3.78 1.43
C GLY A 76 -14.01 4.47 2.09
N MET A 77 -13.74 5.75 1.81
CA MET A 77 -12.67 6.48 2.47
C MET A 77 -12.84 6.53 4.00
N ASP A 78 -14.08 6.48 4.49
CA ASP A 78 -14.37 6.38 5.92
C ASP A 78 -13.83 5.07 6.52
N VAL A 79 -13.82 3.98 5.77
CA VAL A 79 -13.22 2.71 6.18
C VAL A 79 -11.70 2.84 6.26
N VAL A 80 -11.08 3.52 5.31
CA VAL A 80 -9.64 3.80 5.33
C VAL A 80 -9.28 4.62 6.59
N ARG A 81 -10.11 5.59 6.94
CA ARG A 81 -9.92 6.39 8.16
C ARG A 81 -10.03 5.54 9.42
N LYS A 82 -10.92 4.55 9.44
CA LYS A 82 -11.02 3.60 10.54
C LYS A 82 -9.77 2.73 10.65
N MET A 83 -9.22 2.27 9.52
CA MET A 83 -7.97 1.50 9.52
C MET A 83 -6.82 2.33 10.07
N GLU A 84 -6.69 3.58 9.62
CA GLU A 84 -5.68 4.51 10.10
C GLU A 84 -5.75 4.70 11.62
N ALA A 85 -6.95 4.79 12.15
CA ALA A 85 -7.20 5.03 13.58
C ALA A 85 -7.05 3.76 14.44
N THR A 86 -6.83 2.60 13.85
CA THR A 86 -6.69 1.33 14.59
C THR A 86 -5.47 1.39 15.50
N LYS A 87 -5.65 0.93 16.73
CA LYS A 87 -4.55 0.85 17.71
C LYS A 87 -3.48 -0.12 17.23
N THR A 88 -2.22 0.28 17.38
CA THR A 88 -1.05 -0.48 16.95
C THR A 88 -0.07 -0.65 18.09
N GLY A 89 0.98 -1.44 17.85
CA GLY A 89 2.13 -1.53 18.73
C GLY A 89 2.21 -2.77 19.61
N TYR A 90 1.08 -3.47 19.85
CA TYR A 90 1.09 -4.70 20.68
C TYR A 90 1.87 -5.84 20.01
N LYS A 91 1.71 -6.02 18.68
CA LYS A 91 2.39 -7.05 17.90
C LYS A 91 3.70 -6.56 17.28
N GLY A 92 3.91 -5.25 17.27
CA GLY A 92 5.06 -4.60 16.65
C GLY A 92 4.75 -3.16 16.27
N LYS A 93 5.78 -2.38 15.96
CA LYS A 93 5.61 -0.99 15.56
C LYS A 93 4.74 -0.92 14.29
N ASP A 94 3.70 -0.08 14.33
CA ASP A 94 2.76 0.14 13.24
C ASP A 94 1.95 -1.09 12.82
N VAL A 95 2.03 -2.19 13.58
CA VAL A 95 1.22 -3.38 13.34
C VAL A 95 -0.11 -3.26 14.10
N PRO A 96 -1.27 -3.40 13.41
CA PRO A 96 -2.57 -3.33 14.10
C PRO A 96 -2.69 -4.39 15.20
N ASN A 97 -3.26 -4.01 16.33
CA ASN A 97 -3.50 -4.95 17.43
C ASN A 97 -4.56 -6.01 17.07
N LEU A 98 -5.53 -5.63 16.22
CA LEU A 98 -6.49 -6.55 15.63
C LEU A 98 -6.23 -6.60 14.12
N ASP A 99 -6.29 -7.81 13.56
CA ASP A 99 -6.01 -7.99 12.14
C ASP A 99 -7.01 -7.22 11.27
N VAL A 100 -6.49 -6.49 10.29
CA VAL A 100 -7.25 -5.85 9.24
C VAL A 100 -7.12 -6.73 7.99
N VAL A 101 -8.22 -7.32 7.55
CA VAL A 101 -8.22 -8.33 6.51
C VAL A 101 -9.02 -7.87 5.30
N ILE A 102 -8.46 -8.05 4.11
CA ILE A 102 -9.20 -7.86 2.86
C ILE A 102 -10.13 -9.06 2.72
N ALA A 103 -11.43 -8.82 2.93
CA ALA A 103 -12.43 -9.89 2.91
C ALA A 103 -12.71 -10.38 1.49
N GLN A 104 -12.63 -9.49 0.50
CA GLN A 104 -12.90 -9.80 -0.89
C GLN A 104 -12.20 -8.78 -1.79
N CYS A 105 -11.59 -9.23 -2.86
CA CYS A 105 -11.01 -8.36 -3.88
C CYS A 105 -11.07 -9.06 -5.24
N GLY A 106 -10.99 -8.26 -6.30
CA GLY A 106 -11.01 -8.77 -7.66
C GLY A 106 -11.12 -7.66 -8.68
N GLU A 107 -11.01 -8.05 -9.94
CA GLU A 107 -11.20 -7.17 -11.08
C GLU A 107 -12.67 -7.17 -11.47
N MET A 108 -13.19 -5.99 -11.80
CA MET A 108 -14.57 -5.82 -12.26
C MET A 108 -14.66 -5.83 -13.77
#